data_29c69fba672e2032cf7c522070aa0368
#
_entry.id   29c69fba672e2032cf7c522070aa0368
#
_cell.length_a   1.000
_cell.length_b   1.000
_cell.length_c   1.000
_cell.angle_alpha   90.00
_cell.angle_beta   90.00
_cell.angle_gamma   90.00
#
_symmetry.space_group_name_H-M   'P 1'
#
loop_
_entity.id
_entity.type
_entity.pdbx_description
1 polymer ?
#
loop_
_entity_poly.entity_id
_entity_poly.type
_entity_poly.pdbx_seq_one_letter_code
_entity_poly.pdbx_strand_id
1 'polypeptide(L)'
;MSESSGKKPSSREEFVRLLKTAIVKEIEERKVVGVVRKKPTVARTAKIMGIHRDTLYEWLKEFNVKFSEVVKTVPSSSPQIFESVERPVYLIGEALVGEGDEVAHIDLLIGDKSGPVGEAFASGLSNLSTGHTPLLAVIRPNLPPKPHTLLVPKVSVRNLEEVGKIFGPAQAAVAKAVADATEEGIIPKDKIDDWVIISSVFIHPNAKDYRRIYHYNYSATKLALKRALSKYPPLEKVNYDKDRAKHPIMGFRVPRLWRPPYLQIALDIPSFERTKYIIDNLPDSDRLILEVGTPLLKKYGVKVIRDLREVAKDYFIIADLKTLDVGKVEVDLAFEETADAVVCSGLAAPETINQFVHEAQRLGIYGIIDLMNVENPIAKLKSLKNFPDVVILHRAIDVEKAGKEHAWAMIKEIKQTFKDKKFLAAVAGGITPYNMQEALSQSADIIIVGRYITQSRDVKRATRDFLESTMEMREDIDLFRVHVE
;
A
#
# COMPACT_ATOMS: atom_id res chain seq x y z
N MET A 1 -34.74 40.22 -0.51
CA MET A 1 -35.33 40.54 0.81
C MET A 1 -34.26 41.14 1.66
N SER A 2 -34.01 42.41 1.47
CA SER A 2 -33.14 43.29 2.24
C SER A 2 -34.02 44.30 2.93
N GLU A 3 -33.81 44.48 4.23
CA GLU A 3 -34.18 45.62 5.05
C GLU A 3 -34.62 45.26 6.48
N SER A 4 -33.77 44.51 7.21
CA SER A 4 -33.84 44.53 8.66
C SER A 4 -32.55 44.06 9.36
N SER A 5 -31.40 44.04 8.65
CA SER A 5 -30.12 43.74 9.28
C SER A 5 -29.64 44.91 10.11
N GLY A 6 -29.50 44.75 11.42
CA GLY A 6 -28.89 45.72 12.32
C GLY A 6 -29.85 46.58 13.18
N LYS A 7 -31.19 46.53 12.99
CA LYS A 7 -32.13 47.23 13.87
C LYS A 7 -32.37 46.47 15.17
N LYS A 8 -32.38 47.18 16.28
CA LYS A 8 -32.71 46.64 17.60
C LYS A 8 -34.14 46.11 17.62
N PRO A 9 -34.36 44.86 18.07
CA PRO A 9 -35.70 44.29 18.23
C PRO A 9 -36.58 45.13 19.20
N SER A 10 -37.87 45.19 18.90
CA SER A 10 -38.83 45.94 19.72
C SER A 10 -39.34 45.16 20.91
N SER A 11 -39.25 43.87 20.93
CA SER A 11 -39.68 42.99 22.02
C SER A 11 -38.75 41.77 22.20
N ARG A 12 -38.86 41.16 23.40
CA ARG A 12 -38.14 39.92 23.75
C ARG A 12 -38.50 38.78 22.78
N GLU A 13 -39.74 38.67 22.41
CA GLU A 13 -40.23 37.61 21.49
C GLU A 13 -39.67 37.78 20.08
N GLU A 14 -39.65 39.01 19.60
CA GLU A 14 -39.02 39.34 18.31
C GLU A 14 -37.53 39.05 18.33
N PHE A 15 -36.83 39.42 19.40
CA PHE A 15 -35.41 39.12 19.57
C PHE A 15 -35.13 37.64 19.58
N VAL A 16 -35.88 36.86 20.37
CA VAL A 16 -35.69 35.38 20.41
C VAL A 16 -35.96 34.75 19.05
N ARG A 17 -36.95 35.23 18.30
CA ARG A 17 -37.23 34.77 16.94
C ARG A 17 -36.07 35.05 15.98
N LEU A 18 -35.55 36.28 15.95
CA LEU A 18 -34.40 36.65 15.11
C LEU A 18 -33.15 35.87 15.49
N LEU A 19 -32.91 35.67 16.80
CA LEU A 19 -31.78 34.90 17.31
C LEU A 19 -31.86 33.43 16.90
N LYS A 20 -33.04 32.79 16.97
CA LYS A 20 -33.26 31.41 16.50
C LYS A 20 -33.00 31.29 15.03
N THR A 21 -33.50 32.22 14.22
CA THR A 21 -33.27 32.22 12.76
C THR A 21 -31.79 32.33 12.41
N ALA A 22 -31.05 33.21 13.10
CA ALA A 22 -29.61 33.36 12.87
C ALA A 22 -28.80 32.12 13.32
N ILE A 23 -29.21 31.47 14.43
CA ILE A 23 -28.59 30.22 14.90
C ILE A 23 -28.85 29.08 13.91
N VAL A 24 -30.06 28.96 13.38
CA VAL A 24 -30.37 27.95 12.33
C VAL A 24 -29.48 28.17 11.12
N LYS A 25 -29.38 29.40 10.64
CA LYS A 25 -28.53 29.75 9.49
C LYS A 25 -27.03 29.45 9.75
N GLU A 26 -26.53 29.72 10.96
CA GLU A 26 -25.17 29.37 11.36
C GLU A 26 -24.93 27.84 11.30
N ILE A 27 -25.91 27.06 11.76
CA ILE A 27 -25.85 25.59 11.72
C ILE A 27 -25.83 25.10 10.27
N GLU A 28 -26.66 25.69 9.40
CA GLU A 28 -26.73 25.35 7.99
C GLU A 28 -25.42 25.67 7.24
N GLU A 29 -24.89 26.89 7.40
CA GLU A 29 -23.62 27.29 6.80
C GLU A 29 -22.46 26.39 7.22
N ARG A 30 -22.46 25.92 8.46
CA ARG A 30 -21.43 24.98 8.95
C ARG A 30 -21.56 23.57 8.36
N LYS A 31 -22.77 23.10 8.09
CA LYS A 31 -23.00 21.82 7.41
C LYS A 31 -22.45 21.84 5.99
N VAL A 32 -22.64 22.92 5.26
CA VAL A 32 -22.12 23.12 3.90
C VAL A 32 -20.58 23.09 3.88
N VAL A 33 -19.92 23.59 4.94
CA VAL A 33 -18.43 23.64 5.04
C VAL A 33 -17.84 22.38 5.69
N GLY A 34 -18.65 21.36 6.02
CA GLY A 34 -18.17 20.08 6.59
C GLY A 34 -17.78 20.11 8.07
N VAL A 35 -18.04 21.21 8.80
CA VAL A 35 -17.70 21.36 10.23
C VAL A 35 -18.87 20.96 11.12
N VAL A 36 -19.15 19.68 11.24
CA VAL A 36 -20.39 19.15 11.87
C VAL A 36 -20.40 19.18 13.41
N ARG A 37 -19.27 19.43 14.10
CA ARG A 37 -19.17 19.20 15.56
C ARG A 37 -19.03 20.43 16.47
N LYS A 38 -19.06 21.66 15.96
CA LYS A 38 -18.96 22.85 16.82
C LYS A 38 -20.33 23.50 17.07
N LYS A 39 -20.67 23.71 18.36
CA LYS A 39 -21.91 24.43 18.72
C LYS A 39 -21.91 25.85 18.16
N PRO A 40 -23.08 26.46 17.87
CA PRO A 40 -23.21 27.86 17.51
C PRO A 40 -22.52 28.79 18.49
N THR A 41 -21.96 29.88 18.00
CA THR A 41 -21.21 30.84 18.81
C THR A 41 -21.82 32.25 18.71
N VAL A 42 -21.82 33.00 19.80
CA VAL A 42 -22.34 34.38 19.81
C VAL A 42 -21.70 35.26 18.74
N ALA A 43 -20.39 35.12 18.52
CA ALA A 43 -19.65 35.91 17.53
C ALA A 43 -20.10 35.65 16.08
N ARG A 44 -20.34 34.40 15.73
CA ARG A 44 -20.75 34.02 14.36
C ARG A 44 -22.25 34.30 14.12
N THR A 45 -23.07 34.03 15.13
CA THR A 45 -24.49 34.39 15.09
C THR A 45 -24.68 35.92 14.96
N ALA A 46 -23.89 36.75 15.68
CA ALA A 46 -23.91 38.20 15.52
C ALA A 46 -23.56 38.62 14.08
N LYS A 47 -22.54 38.03 13.50
CA LYS A 47 -22.17 38.27 12.08
C LYS A 47 -23.30 37.95 11.12
N ILE A 48 -24.02 36.84 11.34
CA ILE A 48 -25.21 36.47 10.53
C ILE A 48 -26.36 37.45 10.71
N MET A 49 -26.53 38.00 11.91
CA MET A 49 -27.53 39.04 12.21
C MET A 49 -27.14 40.42 11.65
N GLY A 50 -25.92 40.59 11.14
CA GLY A 50 -25.42 41.87 10.64
C GLY A 50 -25.12 42.90 11.75
N ILE A 51 -24.78 42.46 12.99
CA ILE A 51 -24.47 43.29 14.13
C ILE A 51 -23.09 42.95 14.72
N HIS A 52 -22.53 43.88 15.52
CA HIS A 52 -21.32 43.62 16.28
C HIS A 52 -21.57 42.62 17.42
N ARG A 53 -20.57 41.83 17.75
CA ARG A 53 -20.65 40.82 18.82
C ARG A 53 -21.11 41.42 20.17
N ASP A 54 -20.58 42.58 20.52
CA ASP A 54 -20.88 43.23 21.78
C ASP A 54 -22.32 43.73 21.80
N THR A 55 -22.86 44.21 20.68
CA THR A 55 -24.29 44.57 20.55
C THR A 55 -25.19 43.35 20.80
N LEU A 56 -24.79 42.16 20.35
CA LEU A 56 -25.55 40.94 20.63
C LEU A 56 -25.50 40.59 22.12
N TYR A 57 -24.35 40.78 22.80
CA TYR A 57 -24.26 40.59 24.25
C TYR A 57 -25.12 41.59 25.05
N GLU A 58 -25.16 42.87 24.62
CA GLU A 58 -26.06 43.90 25.23
C GLU A 58 -27.52 43.49 25.07
N TRP A 59 -27.95 43.07 23.89
CA TRP A 59 -29.33 42.64 23.66
C TRP A 59 -29.67 41.35 24.44
N LEU A 60 -28.78 40.39 24.56
CA LEU A 60 -28.97 39.21 25.39
C LEU A 60 -29.20 39.58 26.85
N LYS A 61 -28.46 40.58 27.38
CA LYS A 61 -28.60 41.07 28.75
C LYS A 61 -29.87 41.86 28.91
N GLU A 62 -30.18 42.78 28.00
CA GLU A 62 -31.34 43.69 28.06
C GLU A 62 -32.67 42.90 27.99
N PHE A 63 -32.75 41.94 27.08
CA PHE A 63 -33.96 41.12 26.95
C PHE A 63 -33.98 39.91 27.90
N ASN A 64 -33.00 39.78 28.80
CA ASN A 64 -32.85 38.66 29.74
C ASN A 64 -32.93 37.28 29.03
N VAL A 65 -32.13 37.10 27.98
CA VAL A 65 -32.08 35.87 27.18
C VAL A 65 -30.70 35.21 27.27
N LYS A 66 -30.68 33.96 27.65
CA LYS A 66 -29.42 33.19 27.63
C LYS A 66 -29.23 32.50 26.28
N PHE A 67 -28.16 32.86 25.58
CA PHE A 67 -27.82 32.30 24.26
C PHE A 67 -27.82 30.75 24.25
N SER A 68 -27.24 30.14 25.29
CA SER A 68 -27.17 28.68 25.42
C SER A 68 -28.52 27.99 25.57
N GLU A 69 -29.50 28.69 26.14
CA GLU A 69 -30.89 28.20 26.28
C GLU A 69 -31.60 28.25 24.93
N VAL A 70 -31.42 29.34 24.17
CA VAL A 70 -31.98 29.48 22.83
C VAL A 70 -31.39 28.42 21.88
N VAL A 71 -30.07 28.17 21.95
CA VAL A 71 -29.41 27.09 21.15
C VAL A 71 -30.02 25.72 21.43
N LYS A 72 -30.41 25.43 22.70
CA LYS A 72 -31.06 24.16 23.05
C LYS A 72 -32.50 24.04 22.51
N THR A 73 -33.17 25.15 22.26
CA THR A 73 -34.56 25.15 21.73
C THR A 73 -34.61 25.14 20.21
N VAL A 74 -33.46 25.33 19.55
CA VAL A 74 -33.36 25.16 18.10
C VAL A 74 -33.21 23.67 17.82
N PRO A 75 -34.17 23.05 17.09
CA PRO A 75 -34.05 21.66 16.73
C PRO A 75 -32.73 21.42 15.97
N SER A 76 -32.00 20.42 16.38
CA SER A 76 -30.80 19.97 15.64
C SER A 76 -31.14 19.37 14.25
N SER A 77 -32.43 19.22 14.01
CA SER A 77 -33.04 18.89 12.74
C SER A 77 -34.35 19.62 12.57
N SER A 78 -34.43 20.70 11.77
CA SER A 78 -35.69 21.09 11.15
C SER A 78 -36.19 19.92 10.32
N PRO A 79 -37.47 19.54 10.39
CA PRO A 79 -38.08 18.67 9.40
C PRO A 79 -38.39 19.54 8.17
N GLN A 80 -37.41 20.10 7.51
CA GLN A 80 -37.54 20.35 6.10
C GLN A 80 -37.11 19.06 5.43
N ILE A 81 -37.99 18.53 4.61
CA ILE A 81 -37.71 17.58 3.55
C ILE A 81 -36.54 18.14 2.72
N PHE A 82 -35.33 18.08 3.30
CA PHE A 82 -34.18 17.86 2.48
C PHE A 82 -34.31 16.38 2.13
N GLU A 83 -34.85 16.06 0.98
CA GLU A 83 -34.29 14.95 0.22
C GLU A 83 -32.79 15.05 0.49
N SER A 84 -32.26 14.09 1.20
CA SER A 84 -30.82 13.88 1.26
C SER A 84 -30.43 13.88 -0.22
N VAL A 85 -29.77 14.94 -0.68
CA VAL A 85 -29.11 14.88 -1.97
C VAL A 85 -28.06 13.82 -1.74
N GLU A 86 -28.47 12.56 -1.94
CA GLU A 86 -27.56 11.43 -1.90
C GLU A 86 -26.49 11.83 -2.90
N ARG A 87 -25.26 11.97 -2.40
CA ARG A 87 -24.17 12.25 -3.32
C ARG A 87 -24.17 11.16 -4.36
N PRO A 88 -24.14 11.51 -5.66
CA PRO A 88 -24.17 10.52 -6.71
C PRO A 88 -23.08 9.48 -6.45
N VAL A 89 -23.42 8.23 -6.61
CA VAL A 89 -22.50 7.12 -6.40
C VAL A 89 -21.36 7.24 -7.41
N TYR A 90 -20.13 7.18 -6.88
CA TYR A 90 -18.89 7.20 -7.65
C TYR A 90 -17.93 6.21 -6.98
N LEU A 91 -17.74 5.06 -7.61
CA LEU A 91 -16.90 3.99 -7.09
C LEU A 91 -15.85 3.60 -8.13
N ILE A 92 -14.67 3.27 -7.65
CA ILE A 92 -13.52 2.87 -8.46
C ILE A 92 -13.14 1.45 -8.08
N GLY A 93 -12.90 0.60 -9.08
CA GLY A 93 -12.33 -0.71 -8.91
C GLY A 93 -11.16 -0.93 -9.85
N GLU A 94 -10.14 -1.62 -9.37
CA GLU A 94 -8.97 -1.99 -10.14
C GLU A 94 -8.69 -3.46 -9.93
N ALA A 95 -8.31 -4.17 -10.99
CA ALA A 95 -7.84 -5.54 -10.87
C ALA A 95 -6.90 -5.92 -12.01
N LEU A 96 -5.85 -6.63 -11.65
CA LEU A 96 -4.94 -7.28 -12.58
C LEU A 96 -5.01 -8.79 -12.34
N VAL A 97 -5.24 -9.57 -13.41
CA VAL A 97 -5.39 -11.02 -13.35
C VAL A 97 -4.60 -11.67 -14.48
N GLY A 98 -4.03 -12.81 -14.18
CA GLY A 98 -3.25 -13.59 -15.13
C GLY A 98 -1.76 -13.29 -15.08
N GLU A 99 -1.02 -13.90 -15.98
CA GLU A 99 0.42 -13.82 -16.11
C GLU A 99 0.84 -13.89 -17.59
N GLY A 100 2.09 -13.51 -17.86
CA GLY A 100 2.60 -13.47 -19.23
C GLY A 100 1.97 -12.37 -20.08
N ASP A 101 1.93 -12.58 -21.38
CA ASP A 101 1.41 -11.61 -22.35
C ASP A 101 -0.13 -11.54 -22.34
N GLU A 102 -0.83 -12.56 -21.86
CA GLU A 102 -2.28 -12.59 -21.79
C GLU A 102 -2.87 -11.92 -20.54
N VAL A 103 -2.03 -11.33 -19.69
CA VAL A 103 -2.48 -10.61 -18.48
C VAL A 103 -3.56 -9.57 -18.80
N ALA A 104 -4.59 -9.52 -17.96
CA ALA A 104 -5.67 -8.54 -18.06
C ALA A 104 -5.60 -7.53 -16.92
N HIS A 105 -5.64 -6.24 -17.23
CA HIS A 105 -5.72 -5.17 -16.26
C HIS A 105 -6.95 -4.32 -16.55
N ILE A 106 -7.83 -4.26 -15.57
CA ILE A 106 -9.10 -3.52 -15.63
C ILE A 106 -9.08 -2.38 -14.63
N ASP A 107 -9.33 -1.15 -15.11
CA ASP A 107 -9.78 -0.04 -14.26
C ASP A 107 -11.27 0.19 -14.54
N LEU A 108 -12.05 0.32 -13.47
CA LEU A 108 -13.49 0.36 -13.59
C LEU A 108 -14.05 1.52 -12.76
N LEU A 109 -14.96 2.28 -13.39
CA LEU A 109 -15.84 3.23 -12.72
C LEU A 109 -17.26 2.68 -12.73
N ILE A 110 -17.97 2.77 -11.62
CA ILE A 110 -19.39 2.43 -11.52
C ILE A 110 -20.10 3.49 -10.66
N GLY A 111 -21.25 3.95 -11.12
CA GLY A 111 -22.02 4.96 -10.39
C GLY A 111 -23.24 5.46 -11.15
N ASP A 112 -23.86 6.50 -10.58
CA ASP A 112 -25.13 7.05 -11.07
C ASP A 112 -25.03 7.66 -12.46
N LYS A 113 -26.06 7.46 -13.27
CA LYS A 113 -26.24 8.11 -14.58
C LYS A 113 -26.33 9.64 -14.46
N SER A 114 -26.88 10.14 -13.38
CA SER A 114 -27.00 11.58 -13.10
C SER A 114 -25.77 12.19 -12.43
N GLY A 115 -24.71 11.38 -12.22
CA GLY A 115 -23.48 11.79 -11.56
C GLY A 115 -22.27 11.81 -12.50
N PRO A 116 -21.07 12.00 -11.94
CA PRO A 116 -19.82 12.10 -12.69
C PRO A 116 -19.54 10.89 -13.60
N VAL A 117 -19.96 9.68 -13.18
CA VAL A 117 -19.79 8.47 -14.01
C VAL A 117 -20.69 8.50 -15.21
N GLY A 118 -21.95 8.97 -15.06
CA GLY A 118 -22.89 9.14 -16.17
C GLY A 118 -22.44 10.19 -17.17
N GLU A 119 -21.90 11.32 -16.71
CA GLU A 119 -21.33 12.36 -17.57
C GLU A 119 -20.14 11.82 -18.38
N ALA A 120 -19.21 11.11 -17.72
CA ALA A 120 -18.08 10.48 -18.39
C ALA A 120 -18.51 9.39 -19.37
N PHE A 121 -19.54 8.61 -19.05
CA PHE A 121 -20.11 7.58 -19.91
C PHE A 121 -20.73 8.20 -21.18
N ALA A 122 -21.55 9.22 -21.03
CA ALA A 122 -22.17 9.92 -22.14
C ALA A 122 -21.12 10.59 -23.05
N SER A 123 -20.13 11.24 -22.44
CA SER A 123 -19.02 11.86 -23.16
C SER A 123 -18.19 10.81 -23.90
N GLY A 124 -17.83 9.69 -23.24
CA GLY A 124 -17.06 8.61 -23.86
C GLY A 124 -17.81 7.93 -25.02
N LEU A 125 -19.12 7.80 -24.93
CA LEU A 125 -19.95 7.20 -26.00
C LEU A 125 -20.11 8.12 -27.20
N SER A 126 -20.14 9.43 -27.00
CA SER A 126 -20.38 10.44 -28.05
C SER A 126 -19.09 10.99 -28.68
N ASN A 127 -17.97 10.94 -28.01
CA ASN A 127 -16.69 11.48 -28.48
C ASN A 127 -15.74 10.37 -28.95
N LEU A 128 -15.42 10.38 -30.22
CA LEU A 128 -14.48 9.44 -30.81
C LEU A 128 -13.04 9.92 -30.59
N SER A 129 -12.19 9.04 -30.07
CA SER A 129 -10.75 9.29 -29.90
C SER A 129 -9.96 8.38 -30.82
N THR A 130 -9.01 8.91 -31.56
CA THR A 130 -8.14 8.13 -32.46
C THR A 130 -7.39 7.05 -31.67
N GLY A 131 -7.56 5.78 -32.05
CA GLY A 131 -6.90 4.63 -31.41
C GLY A 131 -7.47 4.22 -30.05
N HIS A 132 -8.43 4.95 -29.50
CA HIS A 132 -9.08 4.65 -28.21
C HIS A 132 -10.60 4.74 -28.29
N THR A 133 -11.17 4.30 -29.41
CA THR A 133 -12.63 4.36 -29.64
C THR A 133 -13.36 3.51 -28.60
N PRO A 134 -14.21 4.11 -27.76
CA PRO A 134 -15.03 3.36 -26.80
C PRO A 134 -16.07 2.51 -27.51
N LEU A 135 -16.48 1.42 -26.86
CA LEU A 135 -17.50 0.50 -27.36
C LEU A 135 -18.52 0.21 -26.26
N LEU A 136 -19.80 0.27 -26.59
CA LEU A 136 -20.84 -0.24 -25.70
C LEU A 136 -20.73 -1.78 -25.64
N ALA A 137 -20.46 -2.33 -24.48
CA ALA A 137 -20.34 -3.77 -24.29
C ALA A 137 -21.68 -4.46 -24.55
N VAL A 138 -21.67 -5.61 -25.20
CA VAL A 138 -22.85 -6.41 -25.50
C VAL A 138 -22.58 -7.89 -25.22
N ILE A 139 -23.54 -8.60 -24.66
CA ILE A 139 -23.52 -10.06 -24.49
C ILE A 139 -23.62 -10.73 -25.88
N ARG A 140 -24.47 -10.18 -26.72
CA ARG A 140 -24.63 -10.47 -28.16
C ARG A 140 -25.22 -9.25 -28.86
N PRO A 141 -25.20 -9.17 -30.18
CA PRO A 141 -25.86 -8.05 -30.89
C PRO A 141 -27.29 -7.80 -30.39
N ASN A 142 -27.56 -6.53 -30.12
CA ASN A 142 -28.84 -6.04 -29.57
C ASN A 142 -29.16 -6.45 -28.13
N LEU A 143 -28.17 -6.91 -27.37
CA LEU A 143 -28.35 -7.29 -25.96
C LEU A 143 -27.16 -6.78 -25.11
N PRO A 144 -27.16 -5.51 -24.66
CA PRO A 144 -26.18 -5.01 -23.71
C PRO A 144 -26.43 -5.58 -22.31
N PRO A 145 -25.40 -5.70 -21.44
CA PRO A 145 -25.58 -6.00 -20.04
C PRO A 145 -26.24 -4.85 -19.29
N LYS A 146 -26.75 -5.13 -18.10
CA LYS A 146 -27.22 -4.13 -17.15
C LYS A 146 -26.42 -4.24 -15.84
N PRO A 147 -25.86 -3.10 -15.34
CA PRO A 147 -25.86 -1.75 -15.91
C PRO A 147 -25.17 -1.66 -17.29
N HIS A 148 -25.57 -0.65 -18.08
CA HIS A 148 -24.93 -0.42 -19.36
C HIS A 148 -23.44 -0.14 -19.15
N THR A 149 -22.60 -0.78 -19.95
CA THR A 149 -21.15 -0.77 -19.76
C THR A 149 -20.44 -0.26 -21.00
N LEU A 150 -19.62 0.78 -20.81
CA LEU A 150 -18.73 1.31 -21.83
C LEU A 150 -17.34 0.67 -21.66
N LEU A 151 -16.83 0.05 -22.71
CA LEU A 151 -15.48 -0.48 -22.74
C LEU A 151 -14.55 0.55 -23.40
N VAL A 152 -13.43 0.87 -22.75
CA VAL A 152 -12.42 1.82 -23.23
C VAL A 152 -11.08 1.11 -23.34
N PRO A 153 -10.43 1.04 -24.52
CA PRO A 153 -9.08 0.50 -24.64
C PRO A 153 -8.05 1.40 -23.92
N LYS A 154 -7.20 0.82 -23.06
CA LYS A 154 -6.10 1.56 -22.40
C LYS A 154 -4.88 1.79 -23.29
N VAL A 155 -4.75 1.03 -24.36
CA VAL A 155 -3.66 1.16 -25.34
C VAL A 155 -4.21 1.57 -26.66
N SER A 156 -3.44 2.34 -27.43
CA SER A 156 -3.83 2.73 -28.79
C SER A 156 -3.92 1.50 -29.68
N VAL A 157 -5.08 1.30 -30.28
CA VAL A 157 -5.33 0.22 -31.24
C VAL A 157 -4.81 0.65 -32.61
N ARG A 158 -3.89 -0.14 -33.18
CA ARG A 158 -3.14 0.21 -34.39
C ARG A 158 -3.55 -0.58 -35.63
N ASN A 159 -4.15 -1.75 -35.45
CA ASN A 159 -4.47 -2.67 -36.53
C ASN A 159 -5.70 -3.53 -36.19
N LEU A 160 -6.23 -4.24 -37.22
CA LEU A 160 -7.41 -5.08 -37.08
C LEU A 160 -7.24 -6.27 -36.14
N GLU A 161 -6.03 -6.78 -35.96
CA GLU A 161 -5.77 -7.87 -35.00
C GLU A 161 -5.95 -7.38 -33.55
N GLU A 162 -5.39 -6.22 -33.22
CA GLU A 162 -5.56 -5.60 -31.90
C GLU A 162 -7.04 -5.22 -31.65
N VAL A 163 -7.74 -4.71 -32.68
CA VAL A 163 -9.19 -4.49 -32.67
C VAL A 163 -9.93 -5.77 -32.33
N GLY A 164 -9.58 -6.88 -32.99
CA GLY A 164 -10.20 -8.17 -32.76
C GLY A 164 -10.05 -8.71 -31.33
N LYS A 165 -8.90 -8.49 -30.70
CA LYS A 165 -8.66 -8.90 -29.30
C LYS A 165 -9.55 -8.12 -28.32
N ILE A 166 -9.75 -6.82 -28.55
CA ILE A 166 -10.53 -5.95 -27.66
C ILE A 166 -12.01 -6.12 -27.89
N PHE A 167 -12.47 -6.04 -29.16
CA PHE A 167 -13.90 -6.09 -29.50
C PHE A 167 -14.45 -7.52 -29.57
N GLY A 168 -13.59 -8.52 -29.56
CA GLY A 168 -13.95 -9.93 -29.45
C GLY A 168 -13.93 -10.42 -28.00
N PRO A 169 -12.89 -11.17 -27.61
CA PRO A 169 -12.83 -11.87 -26.33
C PRO A 169 -12.91 -10.94 -25.11
N ALA A 170 -12.24 -9.78 -25.13
CA ALA A 170 -12.26 -8.88 -23.97
C ALA A 170 -13.63 -8.23 -23.76
N GLN A 171 -14.25 -7.74 -24.82
CA GLN A 171 -15.61 -7.17 -24.79
C GLN A 171 -16.64 -8.20 -24.29
N ALA A 172 -16.62 -9.41 -24.83
CA ALA A 172 -17.51 -10.49 -24.42
C ALA A 172 -17.32 -10.88 -22.94
N ALA A 173 -16.06 -10.90 -22.48
CA ALA A 173 -15.70 -11.17 -21.10
C ALA A 173 -16.24 -10.09 -20.13
N VAL A 174 -16.07 -8.81 -20.46
CA VAL A 174 -16.58 -7.69 -19.67
C VAL A 174 -18.09 -7.74 -19.60
N ALA A 175 -18.77 -7.90 -20.72
CA ALA A 175 -20.24 -7.98 -20.77
C ALA A 175 -20.78 -9.13 -19.91
N LYS A 176 -20.18 -10.32 -20.04
CA LYS A 176 -20.58 -11.47 -19.21
C LYS A 176 -20.28 -11.24 -17.72
N ALA A 177 -19.12 -10.69 -17.37
CA ALA A 177 -18.77 -10.43 -15.98
C ALA A 177 -19.75 -9.48 -15.29
N VAL A 178 -20.21 -8.44 -16.00
CA VAL A 178 -21.24 -7.51 -15.50
C VAL A 178 -22.58 -8.22 -15.32
N ALA A 179 -23.01 -9.03 -16.30
CA ALA A 179 -24.25 -9.78 -16.20
C ALA A 179 -24.24 -10.75 -15.02
N ASP A 180 -23.17 -11.54 -14.87
CA ASP A 180 -23.00 -12.49 -13.76
C ASP A 180 -22.92 -11.75 -12.40
N ALA A 181 -22.23 -10.61 -12.33
CA ALA A 181 -22.15 -9.81 -11.11
C ALA A 181 -23.52 -9.27 -10.68
N THR A 182 -24.38 -8.96 -11.63
CA THR A 182 -25.79 -8.57 -11.37
C THR A 182 -26.63 -9.76 -10.92
N GLU A 183 -26.48 -10.89 -11.59
CA GLU A 183 -27.20 -12.12 -11.23
C GLU A 183 -26.84 -12.60 -9.81
N GLU A 184 -25.56 -12.58 -9.47
CA GLU A 184 -25.03 -12.97 -8.16
C GLU A 184 -25.32 -11.93 -7.05
N GLY A 185 -25.86 -10.77 -7.37
CA GLY A 185 -26.17 -9.71 -6.42
C GLY A 185 -24.94 -8.92 -5.93
N ILE A 186 -23.78 -9.05 -6.60
CA ILE A 186 -22.62 -8.17 -6.39
C ILE A 186 -23.02 -6.75 -6.74
N ILE A 187 -23.65 -6.54 -7.90
CA ILE A 187 -24.30 -5.28 -8.29
C ILE A 187 -25.74 -5.32 -7.76
N PRO A 188 -26.17 -4.31 -6.97
CA PRO A 188 -27.52 -4.25 -6.46
C PRO A 188 -28.56 -4.22 -7.60
N LYS A 189 -29.54 -5.13 -7.58
CA LYS A 189 -30.54 -5.29 -8.65
C LYS A 189 -31.45 -4.09 -8.82
N ASP A 190 -31.65 -3.31 -7.77
CA ASP A 190 -32.43 -2.06 -7.79
C ASP A 190 -31.67 -0.90 -8.43
N LYS A 191 -30.37 -1.03 -8.70
CA LYS A 191 -29.50 0.01 -9.27
C LYS A 191 -29.15 -0.22 -10.74
N ILE A 192 -29.52 -1.31 -11.34
CA ILE A 192 -29.09 -1.71 -12.70
C ILE A 192 -29.54 -0.74 -13.80
N ASP A 193 -30.63 -0.04 -13.59
CA ASP A 193 -31.16 0.95 -14.53
C ASP A 193 -30.70 2.40 -14.21
N ASP A 194 -30.25 2.65 -12.99
CA ASP A 194 -29.78 3.96 -12.53
C ASP A 194 -28.27 4.14 -12.64
N TRP A 195 -27.52 3.05 -12.64
CA TRP A 195 -26.07 3.07 -12.75
C TRP A 195 -25.57 2.81 -14.17
N VAL A 196 -24.34 3.23 -14.41
CA VAL A 196 -23.54 2.89 -15.59
C VAL A 196 -22.13 2.46 -15.16
N ILE A 197 -21.46 1.74 -16.06
CA ILE A 197 -20.09 1.26 -15.85
C ILE A 197 -19.22 1.73 -16.99
N ILE A 198 -18.01 2.19 -16.66
CA ILE A 198 -16.92 2.41 -17.62
C ILE A 198 -15.82 1.41 -17.25
N SER A 199 -15.47 0.53 -18.15
CA SER A 199 -14.42 -0.47 -17.98
C SER A 199 -13.28 -0.17 -18.94
N SER A 200 -12.14 0.27 -18.40
CA SER A 200 -10.92 0.46 -19.17
C SER A 200 -10.14 -0.85 -19.20
N VAL A 201 -9.82 -1.32 -20.39
CA VAL A 201 -9.24 -2.65 -20.66
C VAL A 201 -7.84 -2.52 -21.21
N PHE A 202 -6.90 -3.17 -20.55
CA PHE A 202 -5.54 -3.36 -21.07
C PHE A 202 -5.39 -4.78 -21.64
N ILE A 203 -4.88 -4.86 -22.86
CA ILE A 203 -4.44 -6.10 -23.49
C ILE A 203 -3.01 -5.88 -23.98
N HIS A 204 -2.11 -6.76 -23.57
CA HIS A 204 -0.72 -6.68 -24.01
C HIS A 204 -0.65 -6.89 -25.55
N PRO A 205 0.15 -6.09 -26.28
CA PRO A 205 0.24 -6.22 -27.75
C PRO A 205 0.59 -7.63 -28.24
N ASN A 206 1.44 -8.34 -27.51
CA ASN A 206 1.88 -9.70 -27.86
C ASN A 206 0.88 -10.80 -27.50
N ALA A 207 -0.20 -10.50 -26.76
CA ALA A 207 -1.21 -11.49 -26.39
C ALA A 207 -1.81 -12.15 -27.64
N LYS A 208 -1.92 -13.47 -27.66
CA LYS A 208 -2.39 -14.26 -28.82
C LYS A 208 -3.47 -15.26 -28.47
N ASP A 209 -3.52 -15.72 -27.23
CA ASP A 209 -4.49 -16.71 -26.79
C ASP A 209 -5.83 -16.05 -26.43
N TYR A 210 -6.79 -16.07 -27.34
CA TYR A 210 -8.13 -15.50 -27.18
C TYR A 210 -8.91 -16.12 -26.00
N ARG A 211 -8.65 -17.38 -25.63
CA ARG A 211 -9.29 -18.02 -24.48
C ARG A 211 -8.78 -17.42 -23.19
N ARG A 212 -7.45 -17.26 -23.05
CA ARG A 212 -6.85 -16.60 -21.89
C ARG A 212 -7.24 -15.15 -21.81
N ILE A 213 -7.23 -14.40 -22.92
CA ILE A 213 -7.72 -13.02 -22.97
C ILE A 213 -9.16 -12.95 -22.41
N TYR A 214 -10.04 -13.84 -22.85
CA TYR A 214 -11.41 -13.90 -22.36
C TYR A 214 -11.48 -14.19 -20.85
N HIS A 215 -10.86 -15.27 -20.39
CA HIS A 215 -10.93 -15.69 -18.99
C HIS A 215 -10.31 -14.70 -18.02
N TYR A 216 -9.16 -14.11 -18.39
CA TYR A 216 -8.49 -13.15 -17.53
C TYR A 216 -9.26 -11.82 -17.47
N ASN A 217 -9.79 -11.31 -18.58
CA ASN A 217 -10.63 -10.12 -18.57
C ASN A 217 -11.95 -10.33 -17.83
N TYR A 218 -12.57 -11.50 -17.93
CA TYR A 218 -13.74 -11.87 -17.12
C TYR A 218 -13.43 -11.81 -15.63
N SER A 219 -12.36 -12.50 -15.22
CA SER A 219 -11.96 -12.57 -13.81
C SER A 219 -11.54 -11.20 -13.27
N ALA A 220 -10.78 -10.42 -14.05
CA ALA A 220 -10.36 -9.08 -13.69
C ALA A 220 -11.55 -8.13 -13.53
N THR A 221 -12.51 -8.14 -14.47
CA THR A 221 -13.72 -7.30 -14.39
C THR A 221 -14.54 -7.65 -13.17
N LYS A 222 -14.75 -8.94 -12.90
CA LYS A 222 -15.52 -9.40 -11.74
C LYS A 222 -14.85 -9.02 -10.41
N LEU A 223 -13.51 -9.13 -10.35
CA LEU A 223 -12.73 -8.71 -9.20
C LEU A 223 -12.76 -7.19 -9.00
N ALA A 224 -12.63 -6.40 -10.08
CA ALA A 224 -12.71 -4.96 -10.04
C ALA A 224 -14.08 -4.47 -9.55
N LEU A 225 -15.18 -5.10 -10.00
CA LEU A 225 -16.53 -4.82 -9.50
C LEU A 225 -16.66 -5.11 -7.99
N LYS A 226 -16.18 -6.26 -7.53
CA LYS A 226 -16.17 -6.59 -6.08
C LYS A 226 -15.39 -5.55 -5.28
N ARG A 227 -14.21 -5.15 -5.76
CA ARG A 227 -13.37 -4.14 -5.12
C ARG A 227 -14.02 -2.76 -5.08
N ALA A 228 -14.63 -2.31 -6.18
CA ALA A 228 -15.35 -1.06 -6.24
C ALA A 228 -16.46 -1.00 -5.17
N LEU A 229 -17.30 -2.03 -5.13
CA LEU A 229 -18.46 -2.09 -4.24
C LEU A 229 -18.08 -2.31 -2.77
N SER A 230 -16.97 -2.97 -2.48
CA SER A 230 -16.40 -3.10 -1.14
C SER A 230 -15.51 -1.91 -0.72
N LYS A 231 -15.33 -0.90 -1.59
CA LYS A 231 -14.43 0.26 -1.36
C LYS A 231 -12.99 -0.18 -1.03
N TYR A 232 -12.54 -1.24 -1.66
CA TYR A 232 -11.16 -1.73 -1.55
C TYR A 232 -10.20 -0.84 -2.38
N PRO A 233 -8.95 -0.60 -1.93
CA PRO A 233 -8.35 -1.12 -0.70
C PRO A 233 -8.62 -0.22 0.53
N PRO A 234 -8.64 -0.77 1.75
CA PRO A 234 -8.62 0.03 2.97
C PRO A 234 -7.27 0.72 3.13
N LEU A 235 -7.25 1.85 3.84
CA LEU A 235 -6.04 2.67 4.00
C LEU A 235 -4.88 1.90 4.62
N GLU A 236 -5.16 1.02 5.58
CA GLU A 236 -4.16 0.17 6.25
C GLU A 236 -3.43 -0.70 5.24
N LYS A 237 -4.16 -1.29 4.28
CA LYS A 237 -3.59 -2.10 3.20
C LYS A 237 -2.68 -1.27 2.28
N VAL A 238 -3.09 -0.05 1.92
CA VAL A 238 -2.29 0.86 1.10
C VAL A 238 -1.00 1.22 1.82
N ASN A 239 -1.10 1.62 3.09
CA ASN A 239 0.07 1.99 3.90
C ASN A 239 1.05 0.82 4.08
N TYR A 240 0.52 -0.39 4.19
CA TYR A 240 1.31 -1.60 4.33
C TYR A 240 2.07 -1.95 3.04
N ASP A 241 1.39 -1.88 1.88
CA ASP A 241 1.94 -2.35 0.61
C ASP A 241 2.70 -1.26 -0.18
N LYS A 242 2.59 0.03 0.20
CA LYS A 242 3.18 1.15 -0.56
C LYS A 242 4.68 0.97 -0.90
N ASP A 243 5.43 0.33 0.01
CA ASP A 243 6.87 0.10 -0.14
C ASP A 243 7.22 -1.30 -0.68
N ARG A 244 6.21 -2.14 -0.96
CA ARG A 244 6.36 -3.53 -1.44
C ARG A 244 5.91 -3.72 -2.89
N ALA A 245 5.69 -2.61 -3.59
CA ALA A 245 5.09 -2.65 -4.91
C ALA A 245 6.01 -3.32 -5.93
N LYS A 246 5.45 -4.30 -6.63
CA LYS A 246 6.00 -4.86 -7.87
C LYS A 246 4.95 -4.73 -8.95
N HIS A 247 5.27 -4.03 -10.04
CA HIS A 247 4.36 -3.92 -11.18
C HIS A 247 4.63 -5.08 -12.14
N PRO A 248 3.73 -6.08 -12.25
CA PRO A 248 4.01 -7.31 -12.99
C PRO A 248 4.18 -7.09 -14.50
N ILE A 249 3.47 -6.13 -15.09
CA ILE A 249 3.58 -5.81 -16.52
C ILE A 249 4.86 -5.04 -16.83
N MET A 250 5.21 -4.07 -15.98
CA MET A 250 6.37 -3.18 -16.21
C MET A 250 7.67 -3.76 -15.65
N GLY A 251 7.61 -4.89 -14.93
CA GLY A 251 8.79 -5.54 -14.35
C GLY A 251 9.52 -4.72 -13.26
N PHE A 252 8.93 -3.62 -12.82
CA PHE A 252 9.51 -2.74 -11.83
C PHE A 252 9.15 -3.18 -10.42
N ARG A 253 10.14 -3.19 -9.51
CA ARG A 253 9.97 -3.38 -8.07
C ARG A 253 10.60 -2.19 -7.34
N VAL A 254 9.90 -1.65 -6.34
CA VAL A 254 10.43 -0.58 -5.51
C VAL A 254 11.69 -1.06 -4.77
N PRO A 255 12.86 -0.44 -4.98
CA PRO A 255 14.10 -0.85 -4.32
C PRO A 255 14.12 -0.30 -2.89
N ARG A 256 13.79 -1.12 -1.91
CA ARG A 256 13.82 -0.71 -0.49
C ARG A 256 15.23 -0.64 0.10
N LEU A 257 16.11 -1.53 -0.35
CA LEU A 257 17.52 -1.58 0.08
C LEU A 257 18.42 -0.98 -1.03
N TRP A 258 18.27 0.32 -1.30
CA TRP A 258 18.94 1.01 -2.41
C TRP A 258 20.20 1.79 -2.02
N ARG A 259 20.48 1.92 -0.72
CA ARG A 259 21.52 2.77 -0.17
C ARG A 259 22.41 2.04 0.86
N PRO A 260 23.15 0.98 0.47
CA PRO A 260 24.06 0.28 1.38
C PRO A 260 25.23 1.22 1.83
N PRO A 261 25.90 0.94 2.97
CA PRO A 261 25.74 -0.25 3.79
C PRO A 261 24.57 -0.17 4.78
N TYR A 262 24.06 -1.33 5.20
CA TYR A 262 23.01 -1.49 6.20
C TYR A 262 23.53 -2.26 7.41
N LEU A 263 22.97 -1.97 8.58
CA LEU A 263 23.15 -2.74 9.81
C LEU A 263 21.90 -3.60 10.03
N GLN A 264 22.04 -4.91 9.91
CA GLN A 264 20.99 -5.88 10.20
C GLN A 264 21.15 -6.42 11.61
N ILE A 265 20.11 -6.31 12.43
CA ILE A 265 20.09 -6.78 13.81
C ILE A 265 19.40 -8.14 13.85
N ALA A 266 20.17 -9.20 14.11
CA ALA A 266 19.65 -10.55 14.25
C ALA A 266 19.03 -10.75 15.64
N LEU A 267 17.69 -10.83 15.69
CA LEU A 267 16.92 -11.01 16.92
C LEU A 267 16.78 -12.52 17.26
N ASP A 268 17.93 -13.15 17.56
CA ASP A 268 18.05 -14.58 17.88
C ASP A 268 17.68 -14.91 19.33
N ILE A 269 16.79 -14.16 19.92
CA ILE A 269 16.40 -14.32 21.33
C ILE A 269 15.01 -14.94 21.40
N PRO A 270 14.84 -16.10 22.06
CA PRO A 270 13.54 -16.75 22.18
C PRO A 270 12.65 -16.07 23.26
N SER A 271 12.56 -14.73 23.25
CA SER A 271 11.71 -13.92 24.12
C SER A 271 11.21 -12.69 23.38
N PHE A 272 9.91 -12.60 23.15
CA PHE A 272 9.29 -11.47 22.46
C PHE A 272 9.39 -10.17 23.26
N GLU A 273 9.25 -10.22 24.60
CA GLU A 273 9.41 -9.04 25.46
C GLU A 273 10.83 -8.48 25.35
N ARG A 274 11.86 -9.34 25.34
CA ARG A 274 13.25 -8.87 25.17
C ARG A 274 13.45 -8.31 23.76
N THR A 275 12.88 -8.93 22.75
CA THR A 275 12.91 -8.44 21.37
C THR A 275 12.28 -7.06 21.27
N LYS A 276 11.10 -6.87 21.86
CA LYS A 276 10.42 -5.56 21.94
C LYS A 276 11.28 -4.52 22.64
N TYR A 277 11.84 -4.86 23.80
CA TYR A 277 12.76 -3.96 24.53
C TYR A 277 13.93 -3.50 23.66
N ILE A 278 14.51 -4.41 22.86
CA ILE A 278 15.62 -4.05 21.97
C ILE A 278 15.13 -3.05 20.92
N ILE A 279 14.01 -3.32 20.25
CA ILE A 279 13.45 -2.45 19.20
C ILE A 279 13.13 -1.04 19.76
N ASP A 280 12.50 -0.96 20.92
CA ASP A 280 12.14 0.30 21.58
C ASP A 280 13.40 1.13 21.99
N ASN A 281 14.57 0.50 22.08
CA ASN A 281 15.84 1.14 22.42
C ASN A 281 16.81 1.29 21.24
N LEU A 282 16.37 1.02 20.00
CA LEU A 282 17.18 1.31 18.82
C LEU A 282 17.22 2.82 18.53
N PRO A 283 18.33 3.33 17.99
CA PRO A 283 18.36 4.68 17.43
C PRO A 283 17.49 4.73 16.17
N ASP A 284 16.92 5.90 15.89
CA ASP A 284 16.22 6.16 14.63
C ASP A 284 17.22 6.22 13.47
N SER A 285 17.06 5.33 12.47
CA SER A 285 17.93 5.27 11.31
C SER A 285 17.29 4.47 10.17
N ASP A 286 17.38 4.99 8.96
CA ASP A 286 16.98 4.31 7.71
C ASP A 286 17.96 3.20 7.27
N ARG A 287 19.07 3.03 8.01
CA ARG A 287 20.10 2.02 7.76
C ARG A 287 19.90 0.74 8.56
N LEU A 288 18.86 0.68 9.40
CA LEU A 288 18.59 -0.48 10.23
C LEU A 288 17.63 -1.46 9.55
N ILE A 289 17.99 -2.74 9.63
CA ILE A 289 17.20 -3.88 9.21
C ILE A 289 16.98 -4.76 10.45
N LEU A 290 15.77 -5.28 10.64
CA LEU A 290 15.47 -6.22 11.72
C LEU A 290 15.30 -7.62 11.15
N GLU A 291 15.95 -8.59 11.78
CA GLU A 291 15.81 -10.00 11.42
C GLU A 291 15.09 -10.74 12.54
N VAL A 292 13.96 -11.35 12.22
CA VAL A 292 13.30 -12.33 13.08
C VAL A 292 14.10 -13.62 12.99
N GLY A 293 14.99 -13.82 13.95
CA GLY A 293 15.93 -14.95 13.94
C GLY A 293 15.26 -16.31 14.07
N THR A 294 15.92 -17.33 13.56
CA THR A 294 15.43 -18.72 13.57
C THR A 294 14.98 -19.19 14.99
N PRO A 295 15.68 -18.89 16.10
CA PRO A 295 15.22 -19.27 17.43
C PRO A 295 13.88 -18.64 17.85
N LEU A 296 13.65 -17.39 17.46
CA LEU A 296 12.41 -16.67 17.73
C LEU A 296 11.24 -17.27 16.92
N LEU A 297 11.46 -17.50 15.62
CA LEU A 297 10.49 -18.15 14.72
C LEU A 297 10.12 -19.56 15.21
N LYS A 298 11.10 -20.36 15.61
CA LYS A 298 10.86 -21.73 16.12
C LYS A 298 10.05 -21.74 17.40
N LYS A 299 10.19 -20.73 18.25
CA LYS A 299 9.45 -20.66 19.51
C LYS A 299 8.00 -20.19 19.33
N TYR A 300 7.77 -19.20 18.49
CA TYR A 300 6.46 -18.53 18.38
C TYR A 300 5.72 -18.80 17.06
N GLY A 301 6.38 -19.46 16.10
CA GLY A 301 5.86 -19.64 14.74
C GLY A 301 5.96 -18.36 13.91
N VAL A 302 5.56 -18.43 12.64
CA VAL A 302 5.65 -17.31 11.67
C VAL A 302 4.84 -16.08 12.08
N LYS A 303 3.80 -16.25 12.88
CA LYS A 303 2.97 -15.16 13.39
C LYS A 303 3.79 -14.08 14.14
N VAL A 304 4.90 -14.45 14.75
CA VAL A 304 5.77 -13.49 15.45
C VAL A 304 6.31 -12.38 14.53
N ILE A 305 6.31 -12.60 13.21
CA ILE A 305 6.70 -11.59 12.22
C ILE A 305 5.70 -10.42 12.25
N ARG A 306 4.40 -10.73 12.28
CA ARG A 306 3.33 -9.73 12.40
C ARG A 306 3.35 -9.04 13.75
N ASP A 307 3.52 -9.79 14.83
CA ASP A 307 3.63 -9.24 16.18
C ASP A 307 4.83 -8.26 16.27
N LEU A 308 5.94 -8.60 15.60
CA LEU A 308 7.10 -7.70 15.49
C LEU A 308 6.79 -6.46 14.64
N ARG A 309 6.05 -6.60 13.55
CA ARG A 309 5.64 -5.48 12.68
C ARG A 309 4.83 -4.44 13.44
N GLU A 310 3.97 -4.84 14.35
CA GLU A 310 3.18 -3.92 15.18
C GLU A 310 4.07 -3.01 16.05
N VAL A 311 5.21 -3.53 16.51
CA VAL A 311 6.21 -2.77 17.28
C VAL A 311 7.16 -2.00 16.38
N ALA A 312 7.66 -2.66 15.33
CA ALA A 312 8.74 -2.18 14.47
C ALA A 312 8.26 -1.31 13.29
N LYS A 313 6.95 -1.16 13.09
CA LYS A 313 6.29 -0.32 12.05
C LYS A 313 7.01 -0.30 10.68
N ASP A 314 7.86 0.70 10.45
CA ASP A 314 8.46 1.00 9.14
C ASP A 314 9.83 0.31 8.90
N TYR A 315 10.37 -0.43 9.87
CA TYR A 315 11.61 -1.17 9.66
C TYR A 315 11.47 -2.24 8.57
N PHE A 316 12.56 -2.48 7.85
CA PHE A 316 12.66 -3.63 6.95
C PHE A 316 12.83 -4.91 7.78
N ILE A 317 11.89 -5.85 7.66
CA ILE A 317 11.84 -7.08 8.46
C ILE A 317 12.19 -8.28 7.60
N ILE A 318 13.21 -9.02 8.02
CA ILE A 318 13.66 -10.28 7.43
C ILE A 318 13.17 -11.45 8.29
N ALA A 319 12.56 -12.47 7.67
CA ALA A 319 12.24 -13.74 8.33
C ALA A 319 13.33 -14.76 8.05
N ASP A 320 14.12 -15.12 9.06
CA ASP A 320 15.20 -16.12 8.95
C ASP A 320 14.67 -17.54 9.12
N LEU A 321 13.94 -18.01 8.10
CA LEU A 321 13.35 -19.35 8.07
C LEU A 321 14.39 -20.46 7.89
N LYS A 322 15.53 -20.15 7.26
CA LYS A 322 16.53 -21.13 6.80
C LYS A 322 15.89 -22.31 6.07
N THR A 323 14.97 -21.99 5.16
CA THR A 323 14.21 -22.97 4.39
C THR A 323 15.10 -24.00 3.73
N LEU A 324 14.76 -25.27 3.89
CA LEU A 324 15.45 -26.40 3.28
C LEU A 324 14.60 -27.16 2.26
N ASP A 325 13.26 -27.05 2.36
CA ASP A 325 12.29 -27.68 1.47
C ASP A 325 11.03 -26.84 1.39
N VAL A 326 10.09 -27.15 0.48
CA VAL A 326 8.80 -26.47 0.24
C VAL A 326 8.91 -24.94 0.13
N GLY A 327 9.94 -24.47 -0.58
CA GLY A 327 10.35 -23.06 -0.64
C GLY A 327 9.21 -22.08 -0.91
N LYS A 328 8.30 -22.39 -1.85
CA LYS A 328 7.15 -21.54 -2.15
C LYS A 328 6.23 -21.36 -0.93
N VAL A 329 5.89 -22.44 -0.24
CA VAL A 329 4.95 -22.42 0.90
C VAL A 329 5.49 -21.57 2.05
N GLU A 330 6.79 -21.72 2.39
CA GLU A 330 7.39 -20.95 3.47
C GLU A 330 7.50 -19.45 3.13
N VAL A 331 7.74 -19.11 1.86
CA VAL A 331 7.69 -17.72 1.40
C VAL A 331 6.29 -17.13 1.55
N ASP A 332 5.26 -17.86 1.10
CA ASP A 332 3.86 -17.42 1.22
C ASP A 332 3.48 -17.16 2.70
N LEU A 333 3.83 -18.09 3.61
CA LEU A 333 3.57 -17.95 5.03
C LEU A 333 4.21 -16.70 5.65
N ALA A 334 5.48 -16.44 5.33
CA ALA A 334 6.16 -15.25 5.85
C ALA A 334 5.64 -13.95 5.23
N PHE A 335 5.30 -13.98 3.94
CA PHE A 335 4.70 -12.84 3.24
C PHE A 335 3.33 -12.46 3.83
N GLU A 336 2.47 -13.45 4.11
CA GLU A 336 1.17 -13.22 4.76
C GLU A 336 1.33 -12.60 6.16
N GLU A 337 2.41 -12.92 6.86
CA GLU A 337 2.75 -12.34 8.16
C GLU A 337 3.61 -11.07 8.07
N THR A 338 3.71 -10.46 6.89
CA THR A 338 4.29 -9.12 6.70
C THR A 338 5.82 -9.03 6.62
N ALA A 339 6.51 -10.12 6.33
CA ALA A 339 7.94 -10.07 6.04
C ALA A 339 8.26 -9.25 4.78
N ASP A 340 9.36 -8.51 4.79
CA ASP A 340 9.90 -7.79 3.63
C ASP A 340 10.95 -8.62 2.89
N ALA A 341 11.50 -9.62 3.56
CA ALA A 341 12.44 -10.57 3.03
C ALA A 341 12.37 -11.92 3.76
N VAL A 342 12.82 -12.95 3.08
CA VAL A 342 12.86 -14.32 3.61
C VAL A 342 14.21 -14.95 3.32
N VAL A 343 14.69 -15.81 4.25
CA VAL A 343 16.00 -16.47 4.14
C VAL A 343 15.86 -17.97 3.92
N CYS A 344 16.47 -18.44 2.83
CA CYS A 344 16.64 -19.84 2.50
C CYS A 344 18.06 -20.30 2.85
N SER A 345 18.22 -21.54 3.30
CA SER A 345 19.55 -22.16 3.44
C SER A 345 20.18 -22.47 2.11
N GLY A 346 21.45 -22.11 1.94
CA GLY A 346 22.25 -22.50 0.78
C GLY A 346 22.51 -24.01 0.68
N LEU A 347 22.23 -24.76 1.75
CA LEU A 347 22.30 -26.22 1.77
C LEU A 347 21.07 -26.88 1.10
N ALA A 348 19.98 -26.15 0.89
CA ALA A 348 18.80 -26.66 0.19
C ALA A 348 19.13 -27.07 -1.27
N ALA A 349 18.30 -27.94 -1.84
CA ALA A 349 18.42 -28.31 -3.24
C ALA A 349 18.28 -27.08 -4.17
N PRO A 350 19.01 -27.01 -5.28
CA PRO A 350 18.89 -25.89 -6.22
C PRO A 350 17.45 -25.64 -6.70
N GLU A 351 16.64 -26.68 -6.83
CA GLU A 351 15.22 -26.62 -7.19
C GLU A 351 14.40 -25.87 -6.13
N THR A 352 14.60 -26.19 -4.86
CA THR A 352 13.96 -25.53 -3.73
C THR A 352 14.35 -24.05 -3.66
N ILE A 353 15.65 -23.74 -3.79
CA ILE A 353 16.15 -22.37 -3.80
C ILE A 353 15.55 -21.57 -4.97
N ASN A 354 15.49 -22.17 -6.16
CA ASN A 354 14.91 -21.51 -7.33
C ASN A 354 13.42 -21.19 -7.15
N GLN A 355 12.64 -22.10 -6.59
CA GLN A 355 11.23 -21.85 -6.27
C GLN A 355 11.07 -20.79 -5.18
N PHE A 356 11.88 -20.84 -4.13
CA PHE A 356 11.91 -19.88 -3.04
C PHE A 356 12.19 -18.46 -3.55
N VAL A 357 13.28 -18.26 -4.29
CA VAL A 357 13.67 -16.95 -4.84
C VAL A 357 12.62 -16.44 -5.84
N HIS A 358 12.14 -17.33 -6.73
CA HIS A 358 11.10 -16.97 -7.68
C HIS A 358 9.84 -16.44 -6.99
N GLU A 359 9.37 -17.16 -5.97
CA GLU A 359 8.15 -16.76 -5.23
C GLU A 359 8.35 -15.46 -4.46
N ALA A 360 9.47 -15.29 -3.76
CA ALA A 360 9.78 -14.05 -3.07
C ALA A 360 9.77 -12.85 -4.05
N GLN A 361 10.44 -13.00 -5.19
CA GLN A 361 10.48 -11.98 -6.23
C GLN A 361 9.10 -11.74 -6.87
N ARG A 362 8.29 -12.79 -7.05
CA ARG A 362 6.91 -12.69 -7.54
C ARG A 362 6.02 -11.86 -6.62
N LEU A 363 6.16 -12.06 -5.31
CA LEU A 363 5.44 -11.33 -4.28
C LEU A 363 5.98 -9.91 -4.01
N GLY A 364 7.14 -9.56 -4.60
CA GLY A 364 7.76 -8.25 -4.42
C GLY A 364 8.62 -8.10 -3.16
N ILE A 365 8.86 -9.20 -2.41
CA ILE A 365 9.77 -9.25 -1.26
C ILE A 365 11.15 -9.76 -1.69
N TYR A 366 12.14 -9.69 -0.79
CA TYR A 366 13.52 -10.09 -1.09
C TYR A 366 13.72 -11.57 -0.77
N GLY A 367 14.27 -12.31 -1.73
CA GLY A 367 14.76 -13.69 -1.54
C GLY A 367 16.24 -13.68 -1.18
N ILE A 368 16.56 -14.16 0.02
CA ILE A 368 17.91 -14.17 0.60
C ILE A 368 18.42 -15.60 0.70
N ILE A 369 19.69 -15.83 0.41
CA ILE A 369 20.36 -17.13 0.60
C ILE A 369 21.47 -17.00 1.64
N ASP A 370 21.37 -17.81 2.70
CA ASP A 370 22.42 -17.97 3.70
C ASP A 370 23.35 -19.12 3.31
N LEU A 371 24.60 -18.79 2.98
CA LEU A 371 25.63 -19.74 2.56
C LEU A 371 26.39 -20.39 3.73
N MET A 372 25.84 -20.38 4.93
CA MET A 372 26.40 -21.04 6.09
C MET A 372 26.66 -22.53 5.78
N ASN A 373 27.89 -23.01 6.02
CA ASN A 373 28.34 -24.37 5.78
C ASN A 373 28.29 -24.85 4.33
N VAL A 374 28.11 -23.99 3.36
CA VAL A 374 28.23 -24.31 1.94
C VAL A 374 29.72 -24.39 1.59
N GLU A 375 30.18 -25.55 1.14
CA GLU A 375 31.60 -25.79 0.83
C GLU A 375 32.10 -24.90 -0.31
N ASN A 376 31.31 -24.78 -1.38
CA ASN A 376 31.64 -23.94 -2.54
C ASN A 376 30.48 -22.97 -2.86
N PRO A 377 30.49 -21.76 -2.26
CA PRO A 377 29.48 -20.74 -2.48
C PRO A 377 29.29 -20.35 -3.95
N ILE A 378 30.39 -20.21 -4.70
CA ILE A 378 30.34 -19.79 -6.10
C ILE A 378 29.71 -20.87 -6.98
N ALA A 379 30.09 -22.13 -6.78
CA ALA A 379 29.47 -23.24 -7.51
C ALA A 379 27.98 -23.37 -7.21
N LYS A 380 27.58 -23.21 -5.92
CA LYS A 380 26.17 -23.20 -5.52
C LYS A 380 25.39 -22.09 -6.22
N LEU A 381 25.89 -20.86 -6.20
CA LEU A 381 25.23 -19.72 -6.85
C LEU A 381 25.15 -19.90 -8.37
N LYS A 382 26.18 -20.50 -9.02
CA LYS A 382 26.16 -20.81 -10.46
C LYS A 382 25.11 -21.85 -10.84
N SER A 383 24.73 -22.74 -9.92
CA SER A 383 23.69 -23.76 -10.15
C SER A 383 22.26 -23.21 -10.17
N LEU A 384 22.08 -21.94 -9.75
CA LEU A 384 20.76 -21.34 -9.62
C LEU A 384 20.29 -20.70 -10.93
N LYS A 385 19.01 -20.91 -11.27
CA LYS A 385 18.32 -20.22 -12.37
C LYS A 385 17.84 -18.83 -11.94
N ASN A 386 17.28 -18.75 -10.73
CA ASN A 386 16.79 -17.51 -10.13
C ASN A 386 17.83 -17.00 -9.13
N PHE A 387 18.45 -15.86 -9.42
CA PHE A 387 19.49 -15.32 -8.58
C PHE A 387 18.87 -14.57 -7.37
N PRO A 388 19.40 -14.77 -6.15
CA PRO A 388 18.86 -14.13 -4.95
C PRO A 388 19.08 -12.61 -4.94
N ASP A 389 18.26 -11.88 -4.19
CA ASP A 389 18.43 -10.43 -3.98
C ASP A 389 19.55 -10.13 -2.98
N VAL A 390 19.78 -11.05 -2.02
CA VAL A 390 20.87 -10.94 -1.04
C VAL A 390 21.55 -12.29 -0.87
N VAL A 391 22.87 -12.27 -0.75
CA VAL A 391 23.70 -13.44 -0.45
C VAL A 391 24.41 -13.20 0.87
N ILE A 392 24.25 -14.10 1.84
CA ILE A 392 24.89 -14.01 3.17
C ILE A 392 26.09 -14.97 3.20
N LEU A 393 27.27 -14.43 3.48
CA LEU A 393 28.44 -15.18 3.93
C LEU A 393 28.41 -15.26 5.45
N HIS A 394 28.10 -16.43 5.97
CA HIS A 394 27.78 -16.63 7.36
C HIS A 394 28.77 -17.58 8.03
N ARG A 395 29.48 -17.12 9.05
CA ARG A 395 30.26 -17.97 9.95
C ARG A 395 29.39 -18.41 11.11
N ALA A 396 29.09 -19.71 11.21
CA ALA A 396 28.27 -20.27 12.29
C ALA A 396 28.88 -19.99 13.66
N ILE A 397 28.04 -19.81 14.69
CA ILE A 397 28.47 -19.52 16.09
C ILE A 397 29.41 -20.59 16.63
N ASP A 398 29.15 -21.85 16.33
CA ASP A 398 29.97 -22.95 16.82
C ASP A 398 31.34 -23.00 16.13
N VAL A 399 31.42 -22.57 14.88
CA VAL A 399 32.65 -22.39 14.10
C VAL A 399 33.43 -21.17 14.61
N GLU A 400 32.73 -20.10 14.96
CA GLU A 400 33.33 -18.91 15.62
C GLU A 400 34.04 -19.28 16.91
N LYS A 401 33.41 -20.06 17.79
CA LYS A 401 33.97 -20.55 19.03
C LYS A 401 35.21 -21.45 18.81
N ALA A 402 35.30 -22.11 17.68
CA ALA A 402 36.45 -22.93 17.28
C ALA A 402 37.62 -22.10 16.69
N GLY A 403 37.53 -20.77 16.64
CA GLY A 403 38.61 -19.85 16.27
C GLY A 403 38.96 -19.81 14.78
N LYS A 404 38.08 -20.27 13.88
CA LYS A 404 38.31 -20.17 12.43
C LYS A 404 38.13 -18.73 11.94
N GLU A 405 38.95 -18.33 10.96
CA GLU A 405 38.94 -16.98 10.38
C GLU A 405 37.69 -16.69 9.53
N HIS A 406 37.43 -15.40 9.27
CA HIS A 406 36.36 -14.95 8.40
C HIS A 406 36.72 -15.14 6.91
N ALA A 407 35.77 -15.64 6.12
CA ALA A 407 35.92 -15.80 4.67
C ALA A 407 35.48 -14.55 3.88
N TRP A 408 35.69 -13.34 4.39
CA TRP A 408 35.15 -12.09 3.79
C TRP A 408 35.79 -11.75 2.45
N ALA A 409 37.04 -12.16 2.19
CA ALA A 409 37.66 -12.01 0.87
C ALA A 409 36.86 -12.61 -0.29
N MET A 410 36.03 -13.64 0.01
CA MET A 410 35.13 -14.27 -0.95
C MET A 410 34.01 -13.33 -1.45
N ILE A 411 33.68 -12.25 -0.71
CA ILE A 411 32.67 -11.25 -1.16
C ILE A 411 33.09 -10.65 -2.48
N LYS A 412 34.34 -10.19 -2.59
CA LYS A 412 34.86 -9.61 -3.84
C LYS A 412 34.82 -10.61 -4.98
N GLU A 413 35.20 -11.86 -4.73
CA GLU A 413 35.18 -12.92 -5.73
C GLU A 413 33.75 -13.21 -6.22
N ILE A 414 32.78 -13.29 -5.31
CA ILE A 414 31.36 -13.46 -5.66
C ILE A 414 30.86 -12.26 -6.47
N LYS A 415 31.11 -11.01 -6.04
CA LYS A 415 30.70 -9.82 -6.77
C LYS A 415 31.34 -9.71 -8.14
N GLN A 416 32.60 -10.11 -8.28
CA GLN A 416 33.28 -10.15 -9.58
C GLN A 416 32.72 -11.26 -10.50
N THR A 417 32.48 -12.44 -9.96
CA THR A 417 31.94 -13.58 -10.70
C THR A 417 30.54 -13.31 -11.24
N PHE A 418 29.70 -12.59 -10.46
CA PHE A 418 28.30 -12.29 -10.80
C PHE A 418 28.07 -10.80 -11.07
N LYS A 419 29.03 -10.10 -11.68
CA LYS A 419 28.98 -8.65 -11.97
C LYS A 419 27.78 -8.21 -12.81
N ASP A 420 27.20 -9.13 -13.59
CA ASP A 420 26.01 -8.97 -14.42
C ASP A 420 24.70 -9.08 -13.61
N LYS A 421 24.77 -9.55 -12.37
CA LYS A 421 23.63 -9.68 -11.46
C LYS A 421 23.53 -8.51 -10.50
N LYS A 422 22.31 -8.10 -10.18
CA LYS A 422 22.04 -7.07 -9.13
C LYS A 422 21.68 -7.79 -7.86
N PHE A 423 22.55 -7.73 -6.85
CA PHE A 423 22.33 -8.31 -5.53
C PHE A 423 23.15 -7.57 -4.47
N LEU A 424 22.79 -7.77 -3.21
CA LEU A 424 23.54 -7.28 -2.05
C LEU A 424 24.30 -8.43 -1.41
N ALA A 425 25.51 -8.16 -0.95
CA ALA A 425 26.31 -9.11 -0.20
C ALA A 425 26.25 -8.79 1.28
N ALA A 426 25.84 -9.75 2.11
CA ALA A 426 25.75 -9.63 3.54
C ALA A 426 26.79 -10.50 4.24
N VAL A 427 27.24 -10.10 5.42
CA VAL A 427 28.15 -10.87 6.27
C VAL A 427 27.58 -11.07 7.65
N ALA A 428 27.79 -12.26 8.22
CA ALA A 428 27.33 -12.64 9.55
C ALA A 428 28.37 -13.46 10.31
N GLY A 429 28.27 -13.47 11.63
CA GLY A 429 29.08 -14.31 12.54
C GLY A 429 30.23 -13.57 13.21
N GLY A 430 30.07 -13.20 14.49
CA GLY A 430 31.11 -12.60 15.32
C GLY A 430 31.55 -11.19 14.92
N ILE A 431 30.64 -10.41 14.34
CA ILE A 431 30.96 -9.05 13.90
C ILE A 431 30.90 -8.10 15.09
N THR A 432 31.91 -7.25 15.18
CA THR A 432 32.09 -6.19 16.17
C THR A 432 32.44 -4.88 15.47
N PRO A 433 32.34 -3.71 16.10
CA PRO A 433 32.77 -2.45 15.50
C PRO A 433 34.23 -2.46 15.02
N TYR A 434 35.09 -3.27 15.64
CA TYR A 434 36.51 -3.34 15.31
C TYR A 434 36.81 -4.10 14.02
N ASN A 435 36.07 -5.18 13.72
CA ASN A 435 36.31 -6.01 12.53
C ASN A 435 35.34 -5.73 11.37
N MET A 436 34.31 -4.91 11.59
CA MET A 436 33.33 -4.53 10.57
C MET A 436 33.98 -3.80 9.40
N GLN A 437 34.99 -2.94 9.65
CA GLN A 437 35.68 -2.19 8.61
C GLN A 437 36.35 -3.07 7.58
N GLU A 438 36.86 -4.23 8.01
CA GLU A 438 37.42 -5.23 7.11
C GLU A 438 36.35 -5.77 6.15
N ALA A 439 35.15 -6.12 6.67
CA ALA A 439 34.03 -6.61 5.86
C ALA A 439 33.57 -5.54 4.84
N LEU A 440 33.46 -4.29 5.27
CA LEU A 440 33.09 -3.16 4.38
C LEU A 440 34.15 -2.92 3.29
N SER A 441 35.44 -3.05 3.62
CA SER A 441 36.55 -2.96 2.65
C SER A 441 36.50 -4.05 1.58
N GLN A 442 35.88 -5.20 1.89
CA GLN A 442 35.60 -6.29 0.96
C GLN A 442 34.29 -6.09 0.17
N SER A 443 33.67 -4.91 0.26
CA SER A 443 32.43 -4.53 -0.42
C SER A 443 31.16 -5.23 0.11
N ALA A 444 31.11 -5.55 1.41
CA ALA A 444 29.87 -5.93 2.07
C ALA A 444 28.85 -4.79 2.03
N ASP A 445 27.59 -5.12 1.72
CA ASP A 445 26.48 -4.16 1.65
C ASP A 445 25.61 -4.21 2.93
N ILE A 446 25.62 -5.35 3.64
CA ILE A 446 24.85 -5.56 4.87
C ILE A 446 25.75 -6.21 5.90
N ILE A 447 25.78 -5.63 7.09
CA ILE A 447 26.48 -6.14 8.25
C ILE A 447 25.48 -6.72 9.23
N ILE A 448 25.52 -8.03 9.49
CA ILE A 448 24.55 -8.72 10.35
C ILE A 448 25.17 -8.91 11.74
N VAL A 449 24.55 -8.30 12.74
CA VAL A 449 25.01 -8.31 14.12
C VAL A 449 23.93 -8.87 15.04
N GLY A 450 24.26 -9.89 15.80
CA GLY A 450 23.39 -10.51 16.80
C GLY A 450 23.80 -10.07 18.22
N ARG A 451 24.50 -10.96 18.93
CA ARG A 451 24.81 -10.89 20.38
C ARG A 451 25.43 -9.58 20.84
N TYR A 452 26.31 -8.97 20.06
CA TYR A 452 26.96 -7.73 20.46
C TYR A 452 25.95 -6.62 20.79
N ILE A 453 24.89 -6.51 20.01
CA ILE A 453 23.80 -5.55 20.23
C ILE A 453 22.74 -6.12 21.17
N THR A 454 22.28 -7.34 20.92
CA THR A 454 21.11 -7.90 21.61
C THR A 454 21.35 -8.26 23.06
N GLN A 455 22.62 -8.53 23.46
CA GLN A 455 23.04 -8.79 24.81
C GLN A 455 23.67 -7.57 25.51
N SER A 456 23.80 -6.46 24.81
CA SER A 456 24.30 -5.22 25.41
C SER A 456 23.36 -4.70 26.50
N ARG A 457 23.96 -4.10 27.53
CA ARG A 457 23.23 -3.35 28.58
C ARG A 457 22.68 -2.03 28.03
N ASP A 458 23.40 -1.42 27.09
CA ASP A 458 23.01 -0.20 26.37
C ASP A 458 22.90 -0.54 24.87
N VAL A 459 21.71 -0.97 24.46
CA VAL A 459 21.39 -1.35 23.07
C VAL A 459 21.58 -0.14 22.13
N LYS A 460 21.17 1.05 22.58
CA LYS A 460 21.24 2.27 21.77
C LYS A 460 22.68 2.64 21.45
N ARG A 461 23.54 2.62 22.44
CA ARG A 461 24.98 2.91 22.27
C ARG A 461 25.63 1.85 21.39
N ALA A 462 25.43 0.57 21.69
CA ALA A 462 26.02 -0.53 20.92
C ALA A 462 25.62 -0.45 19.44
N THR A 463 24.38 -0.05 19.14
CA THR A 463 23.90 0.14 17.76
C THR A 463 24.52 1.37 17.09
N ARG A 464 24.67 2.48 17.82
CA ARG A 464 25.32 3.70 17.32
C ARG A 464 26.78 3.48 16.96
N ASP A 465 27.52 2.74 17.77
CA ASP A 465 28.93 2.42 17.50
C ASP A 465 29.11 1.77 16.12
N PHE A 466 28.15 0.94 15.68
CA PHE A 466 28.14 0.38 14.32
C PHE A 466 27.71 1.41 13.25
N LEU A 467 26.66 2.17 13.50
CA LEU A 467 26.12 3.12 12.52
C LEU A 467 27.14 4.23 12.22
N GLU A 468 27.79 4.78 13.24
CA GLU A 468 28.84 5.80 13.07
C GLU A 468 29.98 5.28 12.20
N SER A 469 30.44 4.06 12.47
CA SER A 469 31.49 3.42 11.69
C SER A 469 31.08 3.11 10.24
N THR A 470 29.77 2.92 9.93
CA THR A 470 29.29 2.74 8.55
C THR A 470 29.20 4.04 7.78
N MET A 471 28.97 5.16 8.45
CA MET A 471 28.84 6.49 7.81
C MET A 471 30.21 7.10 7.44
N GLU A 472 31.25 6.82 8.20
CA GLU A 472 32.60 7.34 7.96
C GLU A 472 33.23 6.84 6.65
N MET A 473 32.75 5.74 6.08
CA MET A 473 33.35 5.13 4.87
C MET A 473 32.78 5.60 3.54
N ARG A 474 31.71 6.36 3.51
CA ARG A 474 31.11 6.88 2.26
C ARG A 474 30.69 8.33 2.44
N GLU A 475 31.27 9.24 1.65
CA GLU A 475 30.71 10.56 1.42
C GLU A 475 29.30 10.38 0.84
N ASP A 476 28.30 10.58 1.67
CA ASP A 476 26.91 10.51 1.27
C ASP A 476 26.57 11.72 0.41
N ILE A 477 26.46 11.50 -0.88
CA ILE A 477 25.77 12.44 -1.76
C ILE A 477 24.30 12.32 -1.39
N ASP A 478 23.78 13.30 -0.66
CA ASP A 478 22.40 13.39 -0.19
C ASP A 478 21.48 13.77 -1.37
N LEU A 479 21.31 12.83 -2.31
CA LEU A 479 20.59 13.05 -3.58
C LEU A 479 19.08 13.24 -3.40
N PHE A 480 18.52 12.99 -2.21
CA PHE A 480 17.07 12.94 -2.01
C PHE A 480 16.54 13.63 -0.74
N ARG A 481 17.36 14.36 0.01
CA ARG A 481 16.83 15.32 0.97
C ARG A 481 16.29 16.53 0.23
N VAL A 482 15.02 16.47 -0.09
CA VAL A 482 14.28 17.69 -0.39
C VAL A 482 14.10 18.41 0.94
N HIS A 483 14.92 19.42 1.19
CA HIS A 483 14.64 20.40 2.24
C HIS A 483 13.39 21.15 1.81
N VAL A 484 12.25 20.76 2.37
CA VAL A 484 11.04 21.59 2.32
C VAL A 484 11.23 22.61 3.44
N GLU A 485 11.67 23.84 3.07
CA GLU A 485 11.60 25.01 3.95
C GLU A 485 10.14 25.38 4.26
#